data_d38bb3d9acf2dc7e8c5c511931d5d5ed
#
_entry.id   d38bb3d9acf2dc7e8c5c511931d5d5ed
#
_cell.length_a   1.000
_cell.length_b   1.000
_cell.length_c   1.000
_cell.angle_alpha   90.00
_cell.angle_beta   90.00
_cell.angle_gamma   90.00
#
_symmetry.space_group_name_H-M   'P 1'
#
loop_
_entity.id
_entity.type
_entity.pdbx_description
1 polymer ?
#
loop_
_entity_poly.entity_id
_entity_poly.type
_entity_poly.pdbx_seq_one_letter_code
_entity_poly.pdbx_strand_id
1 'polypeptide(L)'
;MWTRSSESGQRIRYVDVDGVRLRTSIRGTGRPLLVLTGIGAALELSAPLERALNTHGVQTLALDAPGTGESSRYRWPRRMPGLAGTVERTLDALGYDKVDVLGVSFGGVLAQQFAHQATERVRRLVLAATAAGVPGLGGVPGSPRALLALATPRRYQSPDYYRRIAGALYGGEARRDPDALLHGSIARFSEAPSLRGYIAQLYAISFWTGLPWLWRLRQPTLVLAGDDDPIVPVINGRILTRIIPDARLKIARGGGHLFLLERPTELAAVIAAFLAEG
;
A
#
# COMPACT_ATOMS: atom_id res chain seq x y z
N MET A 1 -5.89 21.55 15.69
CA MET A 1 -4.79 20.88 15.00
C MET A 1 -3.80 20.38 16.04
N TRP A 2 -3.86 19.09 16.42
CA TRP A 2 -3.00 18.52 17.46
C TRP A 2 -1.88 17.73 16.82
N THR A 3 -0.64 18.10 17.09
CA THR A 3 0.56 17.36 16.69
C THR A 3 1.11 16.62 17.87
N ARG A 4 1.16 15.28 17.84
CA ARG A 4 2.03 14.51 18.74
C ARG A 4 3.37 14.31 18.02
N SER A 5 4.42 14.91 18.53
CA SER A 5 5.80 14.61 18.13
C SER A 5 6.28 13.43 18.95
N SER A 6 6.69 12.35 18.29
CA SER A 6 7.37 11.23 18.96
C SER A 6 8.89 11.40 18.82
N GLU A 7 9.67 10.76 19.69
CA GLU A 7 11.15 10.77 19.69
C GLU A 7 11.78 10.27 18.38
N SER A 8 10.99 9.75 17.45
CA SER A 8 11.40 9.17 16.15
C SER A 8 11.32 10.14 14.96
N GLY A 9 11.08 11.43 15.16
CA GLY A 9 10.89 12.39 14.04
C GLY A 9 9.59 12.22 13.26
N GLN A 10 8.65 11.40 13.76
CA GLN A 10 7.31 11.23 13.20
C GLN A 10 6.38 12.36 13.67
N ARG A 11 5.63 12.91 12.75
CA ARG A 11 4.53 13.86 13.02
C ARG A 11 3.21 13.23 12.62
N ILE A 12 2.34 12.98 13.58
CA ILE A 12 0.98 12.52 13.34
C ILE A 12 0.08 13.76 13.17
N ARG A 13 -0.73 13.76 12.12
CA ARG A 13 -1.76 14.76 11.87
C ARG A 13 -3.09 14.08 11.59
N TYR A 14 -4.15 14.72 12.03
CA TYR A 14 -5.52 14.34 11.68
C TYR A 14 -6.07 15.38 10.72
N VAL A 15 -6.63 14.91 9.63
CA VAL A 15 -7.15 15.74 8.54
C VAL A 15 -8.62 15.39 8.33
N ASP A 16 -9.49 16.39 8.38
CA ASP A 16 -10.91 16.23 8.09
C ASP A 16 -11.17 16.45 6.61
N VAL A 17 -11.53 15.39 5.90
CA VAL A 17 -11.74 15.38 4.45
C VAL A 17 -12.95 14.52 4.12
N ASP A 18 -13.86 15.01 3.29
CA ASP A 18 -15.02 14.26 2.80
C ASP A 18 -15.92 13.68 3.90
N GLY A 19 -15.97 14.31 5.05
CA GLY A 19 -16.76 13.84 6.19
C GLY A 19 -16.12 12.68 6.95
N VAL A 20 -14.81 12.42 6.73
CA VAL A 20 -14.01 11.50 7.52
C VAL A 20 -12.79 12.20 8.10
N ARG A 21 -12.41 11.82 9.31
CA ARG A 21 -11.17 12.23 9.95
C ARG A 21 -10.11 11.18 9.68
N LEU A 22 -9.06 11.56 8.96
CA LEU A 22 -7.97 10.67 8.58
C LEU A 22 -6.75 10.91 9.45
N ARG A 23 -6.18 9.83 10.01
CA ARG A 23 -4.87 9.85 10.64
C ARG A 23 -3.80 9.76 9.56
N THR A 24 -2.87 10.70 9.57
CA THR A 24 -1.73 10.76 8.67
C THR A 24 -0.42 10.79 9.45
N SER A 25 0.62 10.24 8.86
CA SER A 25 1.98 10.25 9.38
C SER A 25 2.92 10.92 8.40
N ILE A 26 3.76 11.83 8.89
CA ILE A 26 4.82 12.47 8.12
C ILE A 26 6.14 12.15 8.81
N ARG A 27 7.10 11.54 8.09
CA ARG A 27 8.42 11.17 8.60
C ARG A 27 9.52 11.67 7.68
N GLY A 28 10.65 12.06 8.27
CA GLY A 28 11.83 12.51 7.53
C GLY A 28 11.63 13.84 6.82
N THR A 29 12.60 14.17 5.98
CA THR A 29 12.65 15.38 5.17
C THR A 29 13.06 15.02 3.75
N GLY A 30 12.92 15.97 2.81
CA GLY A 30 13.29 15.77 1.42
C GLY A 30 12.06 15.61 0.52
N ARG A 31 12.21 14.85 -0.56
CA ARG A 31 11.16 14.68 -1.57
C ARG A 31 9.99 13.86 -1.01
N PRO A 32 8.76 14.35 -1.13
CA PRO A 32 7.60 13.68 -0.54
C PRO A 32 7.20 12.43 -1.32
N LEU A 33 7.09 11.30 -0.62
CA LEU A 33 6.56 10.03 -1.09
C LEU A 33 5.29 9.70 -0.31
N LEU A 34 4.16 9.65 -1.01
CA LEU A 34 2.90 9.15 -0.46
C LEU A 34 2.95 7.61 -0.41
N VAL A 35 2.72 7.03 0.75
CA VAL A 35 2.66 5.57 0.98
C VAL A 35 1.22 5.14 1.19
N LEU A 36 0.70 4.33 0.27
CA LEU A 36 -0.63 3.74 0.31
C LEU A 36 -0.51 2.25 0.62
N THR A 37 -1.02 1.85 1.78
CA THR A 37 -0.85 0.51 2.34
C THR A 37 -1.83 -0.52 1.78
N GLY A 38 -1.59 -1.81 2.06
CA GLY A 38 -2.49 -2.90 1.71
C GLY A 38 -3.80 -2.88 2.49
N ILE A 39 -4.74 -3.73 2.08
CA ILE A 39 -6.08 -3.83 2.68
C ILE A 39 -5.99 -4.12 4.19
N GLY A 40 -6.63 -3.28 4.99
CA GLY A 40 -6.69 -3.39 6.45
C GLY A 40 -5.40 -3.04 7.19
N ALA A 41 -4.36 -2.59 6.49
CA ALA A 41 -3.09 -2.23 7.10
C ALA A 41 -3.11 -0.79 7.64
N ALA A 42 -2.77 -0.62 8.91
CA ALA A 42 -2.57 0.68 9.54
C ALA A 42 -1.15 1.22 9.30
N LEU A 43 -0.92 2.49 9.63
CA LEU A 43 0.34 3.23 9.45
C LEU A 43 1.56 2.50 10.01
N GLU A 44 1.40 1.84 11.14
CA GLU A 44 2.48 1.15 11.85
C GLU A 44 3.12 0.06 11.00
N LEU A 45 2.34 -0.55 10.10
CA LEU A 45 2.82 -1.63 9.27
C LEU A 45 3.85 -1.17 8.22
N SER A 46 3.75 0.06 7.73
CA SER A 46 4.71 0.63 6.78
C SER A 46 5.94 1.25 7.45
N ALA A 47 5.92 1.46 8.78
CA ALA A 47 6.95 2.19 9.50
C ALA A 47 8.39 1.66 9.31
N PRO A 48 8.67 0.34 9.23
CA PRO A 48 10.03 -0.15 8.96
C PRO A 48 10.56 0.32 7.59
N LEU A 49 9.73 0.22 6.55
CA LEU A 49 10.08 0.69 5.21
C LEU A 49 10.24 2.22 5.16
N GLU A 50 9.32 2.95 5.82
CA GLU A 50 9.38 4.42 5.88
C GLU A 50 10.68 4.88 6.54
N ARG A 51 11.08 4.29 7.68
CA ARG A 51 12.36 4.61 8.33
C ARG A 51 13.56 4.34 7.42
N ALA A 52 13.54 3.22 6.70
CA ALA A 52 14.61 2.90 5.75
C ALA A 52 14.64 3.90 4.57
N LEU A 53 13.49 4.33 4.04
CA LEU A 53 13.41 5.37 3.00
C LEU A 53 13.92 6.73 3.51
N ASN A 54 13.62 7.07 4.76
CA ASN A 54 14.09 8.33 5.35
C ASN A 54 15.61 8.41 5.44
N THR A 55 16.34 7.28 5.61
CA THR A 55 17.81 7.28 5.57
C THR A 55 18.39 7.64 4.20
N HIS A 56 17.57 7.54 3.15
CA HIS A 56 17.92 7.95 1.78
C HIS A 56 17.41 9.35 1.41
N GLY A 57 17.02 10.17 2.38
CA GLY A 57 16.54 11.54 2.13
C GLY A 57 15.15 11.62 1.47
N VAL A 58 14.33 10.60 1.63
CA VAL A 58 12.93 10.58 1.18
C VAL A 58 12.03 10.94 2.36
N GLN A 59 11.20 11.97 2.23
CA GLN A 59 10.13 12.23 3.18
C GLN A 59 8.96 11.28 2.89
N THR A 60 8.43 10.59 3.89
CA THR A 60 7.28 9.71 3.73
C THR A 60 6.01 10.34 4.31
N LEU A 61 4.92 10.20 3.57
CA LEU A 61 3.57 10.58 3.93
C LEU A 61 2.72 9.33 3.88
N ALA A 62 2.25 8.84 5.01
CA ALA A 62 1.36 7.68 5.05
C ALA A 62 0.02 8.08 5.66
N LEU A 63 -1.04 7.35 5.31
CA LEU A 63 -2.37 7.57 5.87
C LEU A 63 -3.05 6.24 6.19
N ASP A 64 -3.78 6.21 7.29
CA ASP A 64 -4.73 5.15 7.55
C ASP A 64 -5.91 5.30 6.59
N ALA A 65 -6.19 4.28 5.80
CA ALA A 65 -7.36 4.27 4.94
C ALA A 65 -8.65 4.42 5.78
N PRO A 66 -9.72 5.02 5.26
CA PRO A 66 -10.98 5.17 5.99
C PRO A 66 -11.47 3.85 6.60
N GLY A 67 -11.67 3.84 7.91
CA GLY A 67 -12.07 2.67 8.69
C GLY A 67 -10.94 1.73 9.11
N THR A 68 -9.68 2.14 8.95
CA THR A 68 -8.48 1.44 9.42
C THR A 68 -7.75 2.29 10.44
N GLY A 69 -7.05 1.67 11.37
CA GLY A 69 -6.31 2.37 12.43
C GLY A 69 -7.21 3.37 13.17
N GLU A 70 -6.70 4.58 13.35
CA GLU A 70 -7.47 5.66 13.99
C GLU A 70 -8.24 6.54 13.00
N SER A 71 -8.27 6.19 11.70
CA SER A 71 -9.10 6.90 10.74
C SER A 71 -10.58 6.54 10.87
N SER A 72 -11.45 7.54 10.89
CA SER A 72 -12.88 7.32 10.87
C SER A 72 -13.33 6.69 9.54
N ARG A 73 -14.47 6.02 9.56
CA ARG A 73 -15.04 5.42 8.34
C ARG A 73 -16.05 6.34 7.69
N TYR A 74 -16.23 6.19 6.39
CA TYR A 74 -17.37 6.81 5.69
C TYR A 74 -18.71 6.30 6.22
N ARG A 75 -19.71 7.13 6.14
CA ARG A 75 -21.10 6.70 6.36
C ARG A 75 -21.52 5.67 5.30
N TRP A 76 -21.14 5.89 4.04
CA TRP A 76 -21.37 5.00 2.91
C TRP A 76 -20.05 4.63 2.24
N PRO A 77 -19.81 3.34 1.91
CA PRO A 77 -18.56 2.94 1.29
C PRO A 77 -18.36 3.59 -0.08
N ARG A 78 -17.12 3.92 -0.40
CA ARG A 78 -16.73 4.52 -1.67
C ARG A 78 -16.02 3.51 -2.56
N ARG A 79 -16.13 3.69 -3.88
CA ARG A 79 -15.34 2.99 -4.89
C ARG A 79 -13.95 3.61 -5.01
N MET A 80 -13.02 2.94 -5.71
CA MET A 80 -11.64 3.41 -5.91
C MET A 80 -11.56 4.86 -6.40
N PRO A 81 -12.36 5.33 -7.37
CA PRO A 81 -12.33 6.74 -7.78
C PRO A 81 -12.62 7.72 -6.64
N GLY A 82 -13.57 7.40 -5.77
CA GLY A 82 -13.88 8.22 -4.61
C GLY A 82 -12.77 8.21 -3.56
N LEU A 83 -12.08 7.09 -3.35
CA LEU A 83 -10.92 7.00 -2.47
C LEU A 83 -9.74 7.80 -3.02
N ALA A 84 -9.49 7.75 -4.33
CA ALA A 84 -8.45 8.53 -4.97
C ALA A 84 -8.70 10.05 -4.81
N GLY A 85 -9.93 10.51 -4.97
CA GLY A 85 -10.29 11.91 -4.69
C GLY A 85 -10.10 12.29 -3.22
N THR A 86 -10.28 11.36 -2.28
CA THR A 86 -9.98 11.61 -0.87
C THR A 86 -8.48 11.74 -0.61
N VAL A 87 -7.66 10.92 -1.26
CA VAL A 87 -6.19 11.04 -1.22
C VAL A 87 -5.77 12.42 -1.72
N GLU A 88 -6.31 12.88 -2.84
CA GLU A 88 -6.01 14.19 -3.41
C GLU A 88 -6.29 15.31 -2.43
N ARG A 89 -7.52 15.37 -1.89
CA ARG A 89 -7.91 16.40 -0.91
C ARG A 89 -7.13 16.30 0.41
N THR A 90 -6.67 15.11 0.78
CA THR A 90 -5.78 14.95 1.94
C THR A 90 -4.43 15.60 1.69
N LEU A 91 -3.86 15.45 0.49
CA LEU A 91 -2.63 16.13 0.09
C LEU A 91 -2.80 17.64 0.09
N ASP A 92 -3.94 18.17 -0.42
CA ASP A 92 -4.27 19.61 -0.39
C ASP A 92 -4.29 20.13 1.05
N ALA A 93 -4.99 19.44 1.94
CA ALA A 93 -5.09 19.83 3.35
C ALA A 93 -3.74 19.76 4.10
N LEU A 94 -2.82 18.94 3.63
CA LEU A 94 -1.45 18.84 4.15
C LEU A 94 -0.48 19.81 3.48
N GLY A 95 -0.88 20.49 2.40
CA GLY A 95 -0.06 21.45 1.66
C GLY A 95 0.91 20.83 0.67
N TYR A 96 0.61 19.63 0.13
CA TYR A 96 1.42 18.97 -0.89
C TYR A 96 0.78 19.11 -2.27
N ASP A 97 1.44 19.77 -3.17
CA ASP A 97 0.99 19.94 -4.56
C ASP A 97 1.34 18.71 -5.41
N LYS A 98 2.59 18.25 -5.35
CA LYS A 98 3.08 17.13 -6.15
C LYS A 98 3.90 16.15 -5.30
N VAL A 99 3.64 14.84 -5.46
CA VAL A 99 4.28 13.78 -4.69
C VAL A 99 4.74 12.63 -5.59
N ASP A 100 5.66 11.82 -5.09
CA ASP A 100 5.81 10.45 -5.56
C ASP A 100 4.79 9.56 -4.86
N VAL A 101 4.45 8.43 -5.44
CA VAL A 101 3.46 7.52 -4.84
C VAL A 101 4.01 6.10 -4.80
N LEU A 102 3.99 5.49 -3.63
CA LEU A 102 4.19 4.05 -3.42
C LEU A 102 2.85 3.43 -3.02
N GLY A 103 2.35 2.51 -3.83
CA GLY A 103 1.16 1.73 -3.49
C GLY A 103 1.47 0.25 -3.34
N VAL A 104 1.02 -0.35 -2.23
CA VAL A 104 1.23 -1.77 -1.91
C VAL A 104 -0.11 -2.52 -1.98
N SER A 105 -0.20 -3.57 -2.79
CA SER A 105 -1.40 -4.42 -2.87
C SER A 105 -2.67 -3.61 -3.17
N PHE A 106 -3.65 -3.54 -2.27
CA PHE A 106 -4.81 -2.64 -2.34
C PHE A 106 -4.39 -1.18 -2.56
N GLY A 107 -3.38 -0.71 -1.83
CA GLY A 107 -2.81 0.62 -2.03
C GLY A 107 -2.18 0.82 -3.42
N GLY A 108 -1.71 -0.26 -4.06
CA GLY A 108 -1.22 -0.22 -5.44
C GLY A 108 -2.34 0.00 -6.45
N VAL A 109 -3.52 -0.58 -6.21
CA VAL A 109 -4.74 -0.29 -6.98
C VAL A 109 -5.16 1.17 -6.80
N LEU A 110 -5.16 1.65 -5.56
CA LEU A 110 -5.49 3.06 -5.25
C LEU A 110 -4.46 4.03 -5.86
N ALA A 111 -3.18 3.68 -5.84
CA ALA A 111 -2.11 4.48 -6.45
C ALA A 111 -2.28 4.61 -7.97
N GLN A 112 -2.62 3.52 -8.65
CA GLN A 112 -2.94 3.53 -10.09
C GLN A 112 -4.15 4.44 -10.37
N GLN A 113 -5.22 4.31 -9.59
CA GLN A 113 -6.42 5.13 -9.73
C GLN A 113 -6.12 6.62 -9.48
N PHE A 114 -5.34 6.93 -8.46
CA PHE A 114 -4.93 8.29 -8.14
C PHE A 114 -4.05 8.89 -9.24
N ALA A 115 -3.03 8.15 -9.72
CA ALA A 115 -2.16 8.62 -10.79
C ALA A 115 -2.91 8.85 -12.11
N HIS A 116 -3.98 8.10 -12.36
CA HIS A 116 -4.85 8.31 -13.53
C HIS A 116 -5.73 9.57 -13.38
N GLN A 117 -6.35 9.77 -12.22
CA GLN A 117 -7.29 10.89 -12.00
C GLN A 117 -6.59 12.23 -11.79
N ALA A 118 -5.46 12.21 -11.10
CA ALA A 118 -4.69 13.39 -10.72
C ALA A 118 -3.26 13.32 -11.29
N THR A 119 -3.15 13.16 -12.61
CA THR A 119 -1.89 12.90 -13.32
C THR A 119 -0.79 13.90 -12.97
N GLU A 120 -1.11 15.18 -12.88
CA GLU A 120 -0.14 16.26 -12.59
C GLU A 120 0.35 16.25 -11.13
N ARG A 121 -0.39 15.58 -10.23
CA ARG A 121 -0.06 15.46 -8.81
C ARG A 121 0.97 14.34 -8.52
N VAL A 122 1.18 13.44 -9.48
CA VAL A 122 2.07 12.27 -9.32
C VAL A 122 3.29 12.41 -10.22
N ARG A 123 4.47 12.48 -9.60
CA ARG A 123 5.74 12.60 -10.33
C ARG A 123 6.26 11.22 -10.78
N ARG A 124 6.35 10.27 -9.85
CA ARG A 124 6.78 8.88 -10.07
C ARG A 124 5.87 7.92 -9.33
N LEU A 125 5.73 6.73 -9.86
CA LEU A 125 4.84 5.71 -9.32
C LEU A 125 5.62 4.44 -8.97
N VAL A 126 5.45 3.93 -7.76
CA VAL A 126 5.96 2.61 -7.34
C VAL A 126 4.78 1.72 -7.02
N LEU A 127 4.67 0.60 -7.72
CA LEU A 127 3.58 -0.37 -7.58
C LEU A 127 4.14 -1.69 -7.05
N ALA A 128 3.82 -2.04 -5.81
CA ALA A 128 4.34 -3.23 -5.16
C ALA A 128 3.24 -4.25 -4.86
N ALA A 129 3.47 -5.53 -5.19
CA ALA A 129 2.56 -6.65 -4.91
C ALA A 129 1.11 -6.36 -5.33
N THR A 130 0.90 -5.80 -6.52
CA THR A 130 -0.40 -5.35 -7.03
C THR A 130 -0.65 -5.80 -8.47
N ALA A 131 -1.86 -5.57 -8.97
CA ALA A 131 -2.30 -6.02 -10.28
C ALA A 131 -3.02 -4.90 -11.06
N ALA A 132 -3.22 -5.10 -12.37
CA ALA A 132 -3.94 -4.20 -13.26
C ALA A 132 -5.47 -4.19 -13.04
N GLY A 133 -5.97 -5.11 -12.23
CA GLY A 133 -7.39 -5.26 -11.92
C GLY A 133 -7.62 -6.42 -10.96
N VAL A 134 -8.86 -6.59 -10.53
CA VAL A 134 -9.25 -7.79 -9.77
C VAL A 134 -9.21 -9.04 -10.66
N PRO A 135 -9.20 -10.26 -10.08
CA PRO A 135 -9.25 -11.51 -10.82
C PRO A 135 -10.35 -11.50 -11.90
N GLY A 136 -9.97 -11.86 -13.14
CA GLY A 136 -10.87 -11.86 -14.30
C GLY A 136 -11.07 -10.50 -14.97
N LEU A 137 -10.63 -9.41 -14.37
CA LEU A 137 -10.72 -8.05 -14.92
C LEU A 137 -9.32 -7.39 -15.03
N GLY A 138 -8.33 -8.15 -15.48
CA GLY A 138 -6.93 -7.70 -15.65
C GLY A 138 -5.98 -8.19 -14.59
N GLY A 139 -6.47 -8.80 -13.52
CA GLY A 139 -5.66 -9.51 -12.53
C GLY A 139 -5.66 -11.02 -12.77
N VAL A 140 -4.49 -11.64 -12.64
CA VAL A 140 -4.35 -13.10 -12.53
C VAL A 140 -4.53 -13.47 -11.06
N PRO A 141 -5.47 -14.37 -10.75
CA PRO A 141 -5.74 -14.75 -9.35
C PRO A 141 -4.54 -15.47 -8.74
N GLY A 142 -4.36 -15.23 -7.47
CA GLY A 142 -3.44 -16.01 -6.64
C GLY A 142 -4.07 -17.33 -6.16
N SER A 143 -3.46 -17.92 -5.15
CA SER A 143 -3.93 -19.15 -4.53
C SER A 143 -5.35 -19.00 -3.98
N PRO A 144 -6.29 -19.92 -4.26
CA PRO A 144 -7.65 -19.88 -3.71
C PRO A 144 -7.67 -19.81 -2.17
N ARG A 145 -6.74 -20.50 -1.50
CA ARG A 145 -6.59 -20.46 -0.03
C ARG A 145 -6.20 -19.07 0.46
N ALA A 146 -5.28 -18.41 -0.24
CA ALA A 146 -4.86 -17.05 0.10
C ALA A 146 -6.01 -16.06 -0.12
N LEU A 147 -6.73 -16.15 -1.25
CA LEU A 147 -7.86 -15.27 -1.56
C LEU A 147 -9.00 -15.45 -0.55
N LEU A 148 -9.31 -16.69 -0.13
CA LEU A 148 -10.32 -16.96 0.89
C LEU A 148 -9.91 -16.37 2.25
N ALA A 149 -8.64 -16.48 2.64
CA ALA A 149 -8.13 -15.91 3.88
C ALA A 149 -8.17 -14.36 3.89
N LEU A 150 -8.13 -13.73 2.71
CA LEU A 150 -8.31 -12.28 2.56
C LEU A 150 -9.76 -11.82 2.72
N ALA A 151 -10.74 -12.70 2.66
CA ALA A 151 -12.15 -12.31 2.74
C ALA A 151 -12.54 -11.74 4.12
N THR A 152 -11.71 -11.96 5.15
CA THR A 152 -11.96 -11.49 6.51
C THR A 152 -10.74 -10.80 7.11
N PRO A 153 -10.92 -9.85 8.08
CA PRO A 153 -9.80 -9.21 8.79
C PRO A 153 -9.21 -10.07 9.91
N ARG A 154 -9.62 -11.34 10.07
CA ARG A 154 -9.26 -12.20 11.22
C ARG A 154 -7.75 -12.31 11.45
N ARG A 155 -6.95 -12.21 10.38
CA ARG A 155 -5.47 -12.19 10.44
C ARG A 155 -4.87 -10.99 11.16
N TYR A 156 -5.65 -9.94 11.39
CA TYR A 156 -5.28 -8.76 12.17
C TYR A 156 -5.79 -8.82 13.62
N GLN A 157 -6.63 -9.80 13.95
CA GLN A 157 -7.32 -9.90 15.24
C GLN A 157 -6.79 -11.04 16.12
N SER A 158 -6.10 -12.04 15.51
CA SER A 158 -5.66 -13.23 16.21
C SER A 158 -4.25 -13.63 15.74
N PRO A 159 -3.23 -13.52 16.63
CA PRO A 159 -1.87 -14.00 16.36
C PRO A 159 -1.83 -15.49 16.00
N ASP A 160 -2.59 -16.35 16.71
CA ASP A 160 -2.61 -17.79 16.43
C ASP A 160 -3.25 -18.12 15.08
N TYR A 161 -4.29 -17.36 14.69
CA TYR A 161 -4.86 -17.52 13.36
C TYR A 161 -3.86 -17.05 12.31
N TYR A 162 -3.16 -15.93 12.53
CA TYR A 162 -2.10 -15.46 11.65
C TYR A 162 -1.02 -16.52 11.46
N ARG A 163 -0.44 -17.08 12.53
CA ARG A 163 0.61 -18.13 12.45
C ARG A 163 0.19 -19.32 11.59
N ARG A 164 -1.06 -19.78 11.75
CA ARG A 164 -1.58 -20.91 10.98
C ARG A 164 -1.70 -20.67 9.50
N ILE A 165 -1.97 -19.43 9.08
CA ILE A 165 -2.25 -19.10 7.67
C ILE A 165 -1.11 -18.35 6.99
N ALA A 166 -0.18 -17.76 7.74
CA ALA A 166 0.81 -16.80 7.24
C ALA A 166 1.59 -17.36 6.05
N GLY A 167 2.13 -18.58 6.12
CA GLY A 167 2.87 -19.18 5.04
C GLY A 167 2.06 -19.40 3.77
N ALA A 168 0.80 -19.85 3.91
CA ALA A 168 -0.11 -20.06 2.78
C ALA A 168 -0.66 -18.75 2.21
N LEU A 169 -0.80 -17.73 3.09
CA LEU A 169 -1.34 -16.43 2.72
C LEU A 169 -0.29 -15.51 2.09
N TYR A 170 0.89 -15.42 2.71
CA TYR A 170 1.88 -14.41 2.34
C TYR A 170 3.07 -14.96 1.57
N GLY A 171 3.37 -16.28 1.64
CA GLY A 171 4.56 -16.87 1.04
C GLY A 171 5.87 -16.35 1.65
N GLY A 172 6.96 -16.38 0.90
CA GLY A 172 8.23 -15.77 1.27
C GLY A 172 8.75 -16.17 2.65
N GLU A 173 9.19 -15.20 3.44
CA GLU A 173 9.66 -15.40 4.80
C GLU A 173 8.56 -15.97 5.71
N ALA A 174 7.33 -15.50 5.57
CA ALA A 174 6.21 -16.00 6.36
C ALA A 174 5.93 -17.50 6.17
N ARG A 175 6.41 -18.11 5.08
CA ARG A 175 6.35 -19.56 4.85
C ARG A 175 7.45 -20.29 5.61
N ARG A 176 8.63 -19.69 5.73
CA ARG A 176 9.80 -20.25 6.44
C ARG A 176 9.69 -20.06 7.95
N ASP A 177 9.30 -18.84 8.35
CA ASP A 177 9.10 -18.47 9.75
C ASP A 177 7.89 -17.52 9.89
N PRO A 178 6.72 -18.05 10.30
CA PRO A 178 5.53 -17.23 10.52
C PRO A 178 5.72 -16.17 11.61
N ASP A 179 6.64 -16.36 12.54
CA ASP A 179 6.88 -15.45 13.65
C ASP A 179 7.86 -14.32 13.29
N ALA A 180 8.68 -14.47 12.25
CA ALA A 180 9.63 -13.42 11.82
C ALA A 180 8.98 -12.06 11.63
N LEU A 181 7.77 -12.03 11.05
CA LEU A 181 7.01 -10.80 10.84
C LEU A 181 6.15 -10.39 12.04
N LEU A 182 5.95 -11.27 13.04
CA LEU A 182 5.19 -10.94 14.24
C LEU A 182 5.99 -10.06 15.20
N HIS A 183 7.28 -10.34 15.39
CA HIS A 183 8.12 -9.59 16.31
C HIS A 183 8.29 -8.10 15.91
N GLY A 184 8.21 -7.81 14.58
CA GLY A 184 8.18 -6.44 14.07
C GLY A 184 6.79 -5.81 13.92
N SER A 185 5.72 -6.57 14.24
CA SER A 185 4.34 -6.22 13.87
C SER A 185 3.33 -6.36 15.01
N ILE A 186 3.74 -6.16 16.28
CA ILE A 186 2.77 -6.05 17.40
C ILE A 186 1.68 -5.02 17.05
N ALA A 187 2.05 -3.93 16.39
CA ALA A 187 1.16 -2.93 15.86
C ALA A 187 0.10 -3.46 14.86
N ARG A 188 0.33 -4.61 14.21
CA ARG A 188 -0.67 -5.27 13.35
C ARG A 188 -1.95 -5.63 14.11
N PHE A 189 -1.81 -6.00 15.37
CA PHE A 189 -2.92 -6.48 16.20
C PHE A 189 -3.51 -5.37 17.07
N SER A 190 -2.71 -4.38 17.46
CA SER A 190 -3.18 -3.23 18.25
C SER A 190 -4.09 -2.30 17.44
N GLU A 191 -3.81 -2.16 16.13
CA GLU A 191 -4.54 -1.26 15.22
C GLU A 191 -5.30 -2.06 14.15
N ALA A 192 -5.94 -3.15 14.56
CA ALA A 192 -6.73 -3.99 13.66
C ALA A 192 -7.88 -3.21 13.00
N PRO A 193 -8.13 -3.41 11.70
CA PRO A 193 -9.23 -2.73 11.02
C PRO A 193 -10.58 -3.17 11.60
N SER A 194 -11.54 -2.25 11.67
CA SER A 194 -12.91 -2.63 11.96
C SER A 194 -13.47 -3.51 10.85
N LEU A 195 -14.37 -4.46 11.19
CA LEU A 195 -15.00 -5.32 10.17
C LEU A 195 -15.69 -4.49 9.08
N ARG A 196 -16.39 -3.43 9.47
CA ARG A 196 -17.08 -2.54 8.51
C ARG A 196 -16.10 -1.77 7.63
N GLY A 197 -14.97 -1.30 8.18
CA GLY A 197 -13.90 -0.64 7.42
C GLY A 197 -13.26 -1.61 6.43
N TYR A 198 -13.00 -2.84 6.84
CA TYR A 198 -12.46 -3.88 5.99
C TYR A 198 -13.39 -4.25 4.83
N ILE A 199 -14.69 -4.45 5.11
CA ILE A 199 -15.72 -4.70 4.09
C ILE A 199 -15.83 -3.51 3.11
N ALA A 200 -15.73 -2.28 3.60
CA ALA A 200 -15.74 -1.09 2.74
C ALA A 200 -14.55 -1.07 1.76
N GLN A 201 -13.37 -1.53 2.19
CA GLN A 201 -12.21 -1.67 1.30
C GLN A 201 -12.39 -2.80 0.27
N LEU A 202 -12.96 -3.95 0.66
CA LEU A 202 -13.34 -5.01 -0.28
C LEU A 202 -14.38 -4.51 -1.30
N TYR A 203 -15.35 -3.73 -0.86
CA TYR A 203 -16.31 -3.08 -1.76
C TYR A 203 -15.61 -2.10 -2.71
N ALA A 204 -14.68 -1.30 -2.21
CA ALA A 204 -13.97 -0.31 -3.03
C ALA A 204 -13.22 -0.96 -4.20
N ILE A 205 -12.56 -2.11 -3.95
CA ILE A 205 -11.78 -2.80 -4.97
C ILE A 205 -12.64 -3.72 -5.86
N SER A 206 -13.84 -4.14 -5.41
CA SER A 206 -14.65 -5.07 -6.18
C SER A 206 -14.98 -4.52 -7.58
N PHE A 207 -14.79 -5.36 -8.60
CA PHE A 207 -14.96 -5.02 -10.03
C PHE A 207 -14.05 -3.91 -10.56
N TRP A 208 -13.02 -3.49 -9.79
CA TRP A 208 -12.09 -2.49 -10.28
C TRP A 208 -11.14 -3.07 -11.32
N THR A 209 -10.89 -2.28 -12.38
CA THR A 209 -9.86 -2.56 -13.39
C THR A 209 -9.25 -1.25 -13.89
N GLY A 210 -7.95 -1.26 -14.09
CA GLY A 210 -7.20 -0.18 -14.72
C GLY A 210 -6.99 -0.40 -16.23
N LEU A 211 -7.30 -1.61 -16.75
CA LEU A 211 -7.01 -1.97 -18.15
C LEU A 211 -7.43 -0.93 -19.18
N PRO A 212 -8.60 -0.27 -19.05
CA PRO A 212 -9.05 0.69 -20.07
C PRO A 212 -8.16 1.92 -20.22
N TRP A 213 -7.30 2.21 -19.23
CA TRP A 213 -6.54 3.46 -19.19
C TRP A 213 -5.09 3.33 -18.68
N LEU A 214 -4.63 2.18 -18.19
CA LEU A 214 -3.24 2.01 -17.70
C LEU A 214 -2.17 2.39 -18.74
N TRP A 215 -2.44 2.18 -20.02
CA TRP A 215 -1.57 2.59 -21.12
C TRP A 215 -1.44 4.11 -21.29
N ARG A 216 -2.27 4.88 -20.60
CA ARG A 216 -2.23 6.36 -20.56
C ARG A 216 -1.42 6.91 -19.39
N LEU A 217 -1.00 6.08 -18.45
CA LEU A 217 -0.14 6.52 -17.35
C LEU A 217 1.21 6.96 -17.91
N ARG A 218 1.57 8.21 -17.65
CA ARG A 218 2.81 8.83 -18.14
C ARG A 218 3.90 8.90 -17.09
N GLN A 219 3.57 8.62 -15.84
CA GLN A 219 4.51 8.64 -14.74
C GLN A 219 5.53 7.50 -14.92
N PRO A 220 6.85 7.77 -14.85
CA PRO A 220 7.83 6.71 -14.71
C PRO A 220 7.41 5.79 -13.58
N THR A 221 7.34 4.48 -13.87
CA THR A 221 6.75 3.50 -12.95
C THR A 221 7.73 2.38 -12.62
N LEU A 222 7.95 2.14 -11.33
CA LEU A 222 8.67 0.96 -10.84
C LEU A 222 7.65 -0.06 -10.33
N VAL A 223 7.64 -1.24 -10.93
CA VAL A 223 6.82 -2.37 -10.46
C VAL A 223 7.70 -3.32 -9.65
N LEU A 224 7.30 -3.59 -8.41
CA LEU A 224 7.96 -4.52 -7.50
C LEU A 224 7.06 -5.75 -7.29
N ALA A 225 7.58 -6.94 -7.53
CA ALA A 225 6.82 -8.18 -7.37
C ALA A 225 7.65 -9.26 -6.68
N GLY A 226 7.07 -9.98 -5.73
CA GLY A 226 7.65 -11.20 -5.17
C GLY A 226 7.40 -12.40 -6.08
N ASP A 227 8.36 -13.30 -6.22
CA ASP A 227 8.18 -14.52 -7.02
C ASP A 227 7.58 -15.70 -6.24
N ASP A 228 7.44 -15.56 -4.91
CA ASP A 228 6.69 -16.49 -4.03
C ASP A 228 5.44 -15.83 -3.41
N ASP A 229 4.81 -14.86 -4.12
CA ASP A 229 3.59 -14.20 -3.68
C ASP A 229 2.34 -15.04 -4.03
N PRO A 230 1.64 -15.63 -3.04
CA PRO A 230 0.46 -16.44 -3.30
C PRO A 230 -0.84 -15.62 -3.45
N ILE A 231 -0.82 -14.32 -3.17
CA ILE A 231 -1.98 -13.41 -3.31
C ILE A 231 -1.96 -12.78 -4.70
N VAL A 232 -0.84 -12.18 -5.06
CA VAL A 232 -0.65 -11.46 -6.34
C VAL A 232 0.57 -12.05 -7.06
N PRO A 233 0.39 -13.14 -7.82
CA PRO A 233 1.49 -13.79 -8.53
C PRO A 233 2.30 -12.81 -9.39
N VAL A 234 3.60 -13.06 -9.52
CA VAL A 234 4.56 -12.22 -10.25
C VAL A 234 4.14 -11.89 -11.70
N ILE A 235 3.29 -12.72 -12.30
CA ILE A 235 2.73 -12.48 -13.63
C ILE A 235 1.96 -11.16 -13.70
N ASN A 236 1.31 -10.74 -12.60
CA ASN A 236 0.61 -9.46 -12.53
C ASN A 236 1.57 -8.27 -12.67
N GLY A 237 2.76 -8.36 -12.06
CA GLY A 237 3.82 -7.37 -12.25
C GLY A 237 4.30 -7.30 -13.71
N ARG A 238 4.43 -8.44 -14.38
CA ARG A 238 4.77 -8.49 -15.82
C ARG A 238 3.68 -7.88 -16.71
N ILE A 239 2.41 -8.09 -16.37
CA ILE A 239 1.26 -7.49 -17.06
C ILE A 239 1.30 -5.96 -16.91
N LEU A 240 1.45 -5.45 -15.68
CA LEU A 240 1.56 -4.01 -15.43
C LEU A 240 2.70 -3.38 -16.24
N THR A 241 3.88 -4.01 -16.23
CA THR A 241 5.07 -3.49 -16.93
C THR A 241 4.91 -3.52 -18.46
N ARG A 242 4.05 -4.39 -19.01
CA ARG A 242 3.75 -4.41 -20.45
C ARG A 242 2.72 -3.36 -20.87
N ILE A 243 1.83 -2.98 -19.98
CA ILE A 243 0.73 -2.05 -20.29
C ILE A 243 1.13 -0.60 -20.02
N ILE A 244 1.84 -0.33 -18.93
CA ILE A 244 2.27 1.02 -18.58
C ILE A 244 3.53 1.37 -19.41
N PRO A 245 3.50 2.46 -20.19
CA PRO A 245 4.55 2.74 -21.19
C PRO A 245 5.95 2.89 -20.61
N ASP A 246 6.12 3.64 -19.52
CA ASP A 246 7.42 3.84 -18.86
C ASP A 246 7.46 3.06 -17.55
N ALA A 247 7.40 1.73 -17.66
CA ALA A 247 7.42 0.87 -16.49
C ALA A 247 8.60 -0.12 -16.51
N ARG A 248 9.20 -0.31 -15.34
CA ARG A 248 10.28 -1.28 -15.11
C ARG A 248 9.88 -2.28 -14.03
N LEU A 249 10.23 -3.56 -14.22
CA LEU A 249 9.96 -4.62 -13.25
C LEU A 249 11.22 -4.98 -12.46
N LYS A 250 11.12 -4.98 -11.16
CA LYS A 250 12.08 -5.59 -10.25
C LYS A 250 11.42 -6.75 -9.50
N ILE A 251 11.97 -7.94 -9.63
CA ILE A 251 11.48 -9.13 -8.92
C ILE A 251 12.27 -9.30 -7.61
N ALA A 252 11.58 -9.34 -6.48
CA ALA A 252 12.14 -9.72 -5.20
C ALA A 252 12.20 -11.26 -5.13
N ARG A 253 13.40 -11.83 -5.36
CA ARG A 253 13.62 -13.28 -5.39
C ARG A 253 13.33 -13.92 -4.02
N GLY A 254 12.51 -14.98 -4.00
CA GLY A 254 12.02 -15.64 -2.79
C GLY A 254 11.13 -14.75 -1.91
N GLY A 255 10.74 -13.58 -2.40
CA GLY A 255 9.84 -12.66 -1.68
C GLY A 255 8.38 -13.09 -1.81
N GLY A 256 7.66 -13.09 -0.69
CA GLY A 256 6.22 -13.30 -0.64
C GLY A 256 5.46 -11.98 -0.80
N HIS A 257 4.19 -11.96 -0.41
CA HIS A 257 3.35 -10.74 -0.50
C HIS A 257 3.84 -9.59 0.39
N LEU A 258 4.56 -9.91 1.46
CA LEU A 258 5.07 -8.94 2.43
C LEU A 258 6.57 -8.61 2.25
N PHE A 259 7.14 -8.86 1.08
CA PHE A 259 8.58 -8.71 0.80
C PHE A 259 9.13 -7.31 1.15
N LEU A 260 8.31 -6.25 1.09
CA LEU A 260 8.69 -4.91 1.52
C LEU A 260 8.93 -4.81 3.04
N LEU A 261 8.25 -5.63 3.83
CA LEU A 261 8.43 -5.71 5.29
C LEU A 261 9.54 -6.70 5.66
N GLU A 262 9.76 -7.72 4.82
CA GLU A 262 10.82 -8.72 5.00
C GLU A 262 12.21 -8.11 4.75
N ARG A 263 12.32 -7.18 3.78
CA ARG A 263 13.59 -6.60 3.30
C ARG A 263 13.50 -5.08 3.17
N PRO A 264 13.12 -4.35 4.23
CA PRO A 264 12.84 -2.93 4.13
C PRO A 264 14.06 -2.10 3.69
N THR A 265 15.26 -2.41 4.17
CA THR A 265 16.48 -1.67 3.83
C THR A 265 16.89 -1.87 2.38
N GLU A 266 16.90 -3.13 1.89
CA GLU A 266 17.23 -3.44 0.50
C GLU A 266 16.29 -2.73 -0.47
N LEU A 267 14.98 -2.84 -0.20
CA LEU A 267 13.97 -2.31 -1.10
C LEU A 267 13.81 -0.80 -0.99
N ALA A 268 14.08 -0.21 0.18
CA ALA A 268 14.18 1.23 0.31
C ALA A 268 15.29 1.82 -0.57
N ALA A 269 16.47 1.17 -0.63
CA ALA A 269 17.55 1.61 -1.52
C ALA A 269 17.13 1.56 -3.00
N VAL A 270 16.46 0.48 -3.42
CA VAL A 270 15.93 0.35 -4.81
C VAL A 270 14.89 1.42 -5.12
N ILE A 271 13.95 1.65 -4.21
CA ILE A 271 12.91 2.68 -4.37
C ILE A 271 13.54 4.08 -4.41
N ALA A 272 14.42 4.39 -3.46
CA ALA A 272 15.07 5.70 -3.39
C ALA A 272 15.91 6.01 -4.64
N ALA A 273 16.67 5.04 -5.15
CA ALA A 273 17.41 5.17 -6.40
C ALA A 273 16.48 5.52 -7.57
N PHE A 274 15.36 4.80 -7.71
CA PHE A 274 14.36 5.09 -8.74
C PHE A 274 13.73 6.48 -8.58
N LEU A 275 13.43 6.90 -7.35
CA LEU A 275 12.85 8.22 -7.09
C LEU A 275 13.83 9.37 -7.37
N ALA A 276 15.14 9.12 -7.28
CA ALA A 276 16.20 10.09 -7.51
C ALA A 276 16.52 10.32 -9.01
N GLU A 277 16.10 9.43 -9.88
CA GLU A 277 16.31 9.62 -11.33
C GLU A 277 15.59 10.88 -11.82
N GLY A 278 16.27 11.77 -12.51
CA GLY A 278 15.91 13.01 -13.23
C GLY A 278 14.54 13.62 -13.05
#